data_eaad81259a2ae417cdd9494d3add3b2e
#
_entry.id   eaad81259a2ae417cdd9494d3add3b2e
#
_cell.length_a   1.000
_cell.length_b   1.000
_cell.length_c   1.000
_cell.angle_alpha   90.00
_cell.angle_beta   90.00
_cell.angle_gamma   90.00
#
_symmetry.space_group_name_H-M   'P 1'
#
loop_
_entity.id
_entity.type
_entity.pdbx_description
1 polymer ?
#
loop_
_entity_poly.entity_id
_entity_poly.type
_entity_poly.pdbx_seq_one_letter_code
_entity_poly.pdbx_strand_id
1 'polypeptide(L)'
;DAYSFQNLGSAPVTVQMYAPEQVPVKTALARNFGLFNRLYTAVPTNSMPNHMFTQTGTSCGAKDNIWPWTDCGGASKLYPQWTLYDQLRVDGVSFKLYFTLDQNDDLTEPPDAYMAGVARALPHWRTMESFYDDARTGALPAFSWVIPNAHSTDHPCNDNRNGEAIQKAVYEALRASPAWNATALFIGYDDAGGYYDHV
;
A
#
# COMPACT_ATOMS: atom_id res chain seq x y z
N ASP A 1 9.84 13.89 -3.43
CA ASP A 1 8.90 14.34 -4.45
C ASP A 1 9.14 15.83 -4.73
N ALA A 2 9.43 16.21 -6.01
CA ALA A 2 9.70 17.60 -6.40
C ALA A 2 8.53 18.55 -6.05
N TYR A 3 7.33 18.02 -5.99
CA TYR A 3 6.12 18.76 -5.62
C TYR A 3 6.13 19.17 -4.13
N SER A 4 6.60 18.30 -3.26
CA SER A 4 6.71 18.59 -1.82
C SER A 4 7.76 19.69 -1.55
N PHE A 5 8.88 19.66 -2.26
CA PHE A 5 9.91 20.71 -2.15
C PHE A 5 9.43 22.08 -2.63
N GLN A 6 8.57 22.14 -3.63
CA GLN A 6 8.07 23.41 -4.18
C GLN A 6 6.99 24.05 -3.30
N ASN A 7 6.20 23.25 -2.57
CA ASN A 7 5.02 23.74 -1.86
C ASN A 7 5.20 23.92 -0.35
N LEU A 8 6.19 23.29 0.28
CA LEU A 8 6.38 23.38 1.73
C LEU A 8 7.15 24.61 2.21
N GLY A 9 7.62 25.47 1.31
CA GLY A 9 8.18 26.79 1.64
C GLY A 9 9.37 26.83 2.61
N SER A 10 9.80 25.68 3.16
CA SER A 10 10.94 25.62 4.06
C SER A 10 11.58 24.22 4.10
N ALA A 11 12.84 24.14 3.69
CA ALA A 11 13.68 22.95 3.84
C ALA A 11 13.68 22.32 5.26
N PRO A 12 13.50 23.07 6.36
CA PRO A 12 13.46 22.50 7.70
C PRO A 12 12.33 21.49 7.92
N VAL A 13 11.19 21.60 7.23
CA VAL A 13 10.05 20.68 7.43
C VAL A 13 10.33 19.29 6.87
N THR A 14 11.07 19.20 5.76
CA THR A 14 11.35 17.91 5.09
C THR A 14 12.36 17.04 5.85
N VAL A 15 13.10 17.60 6.78
CA VAL A 15 14.07 16.89 7.62
C VAL A 15 13.57 16.67 9.06
N GLN A 16 12.33 17.06 9.36
CA GLN A 16 11.73 16.78 10.66
C GLN A 16 11.27 15.33 10.72
N MET A 17 11.46 14.72 11.87
CA MET A 17 10.99 13.39 12.19
C MET A 17 10.06 13.42 13.38
N TYR A 18 9.12 12.49 13.41
CA TYR A 18 8.28 12.29 14.58
C TYR A 18 9.09 11.67 15.73
N ALA A 19 8.90 12.18 16.92
CA ALA A 19 9.38 11.49 18.10
C ALA A 19 8.62 10.16 18.28
N PRO A 20 9.25 9.14 18.89
CA PRO A 20 8.62 7.83 19.10
C PRO A 20 7.26 7.88 19.79
N GLU A 21 7.05 8.86 20.66
CA GLU A 21 5.81 9.07 21.40
C GLU A 21 4.68 9.63 20.54
N GLN A 22 5.02 10.26 19.41
CA GLN A 22 4.06 10.82 18.46
C GLN A 22 3.55 9.74 17.44
N VAL A 23 4.31 8.66 17.27
CA VAL A 23 3.98 7.52 16.41
C VAL A 23 4.12 6.20 17.19
N PRO A 24 3.33 6.02 18.24
CA PRO A 24 3.52 4.95 19.22
C PRO A 24 3.28 3.54 18.64
N VAL A 25 2.39 3.38 17.68
CA VAL A 25 2.10 2.08 17.06
C VAL A 25 3.28 1.63 16.20
N LYS A 26 3.74 2.47 15.28
CA LYS A 26 4.93 2.20 14.46
C LYS A 26 6.14 1.92 15.32
N THR A 27 6.33 2.74 16.36
CA THR A 27 7.43 2.56 17.31
C THR A 27 7.35 1.22 18.03
N ALA A 28 6.16 0.82 18.50
CA ALA A 28 5.96 -0.47 19.16
C ALA A 28 6.22 -1.63 18.21
N LEU A 29 5.72 -1.58 16.98
CA LEU A 29 5.94 -2.61 15.98
C LEU A 29 7.43 -2.72 15.62
N ALA A 30 8.10 -1.60 15.36
CA ALA A 30 9.53 -1.57 15.05
C ALA A 30 10.42 -2.11 16.18
N ARG A 31 10.04 -1.88 17.44
CA ARG A 31 10.80 -2.37 18.61
C ARG A 31 10.59 -3.85 18.92
N ASN A 32 9.48 -4.43 18.52
CA ASN A 32 9.11 -5.80 18.88
C ASN A 32 9.18 -6.79 17.73
N PHE A 33 9.33 -6.33 16.49
CA PHE A 33 9.38 -7.16 15.29
C PHE A 33 10.58 -6.78 14.39
N GLY A 34 10.70 -7.42 13.24
CA GLY A 34 11.76 -7.13 12.28
C GLY A 34 11.58 -5.75 11.64
N LEU A 35 12.63 -4.95 11.63
CA LEU A 35 12.67 -3.65 10.98
C LEU A 35 13.67 -3.67 9.82
N PHE A 36 13.20 -3.34 8.63
CA PHE A 36 14.03 -3.16 7.44
C PHE A 36 14.40 -1.69 7.32
N ASN A 37 15.57 -1.31 7.83
CA ASN A 37 16.03 0.08 7.81
C ASN A 37 16.79 0.48 6.54
N ARG A 38 16.83 -0.38 5.54
CA ARG A 38 17.40 -0.15 4.21
C ARG A 38 16.46 -0.66 3.12
N LEU A 39 15.18 -0.36 3.26
CA LEU A 39 14.18 -0.58 2.23
C LEU A 39 14.15 0.65 1.34
N TYR A 40 14.37 0.45 0.06
CA TYR A 40 14.35 1.52 -0.94
C TYR A 40 13.10 1.39 -1.80
N THR A 41 12.53 2.53 -2.18
CA THR A 41 11.51 2.56 -3.23
C THR A 41 12.14 2.16 -4.57
N ALA A 42 11.38 1.53 -5.44
CA ALA A 42 11.91 1.04 -6.72
C ALA A 42 12.33 2.19 -7.65
N VAL A 43 11.60 3.30 -7.59
CA VAL A 43 11.89 4.54 -8.33
C VAL A 43 11.70 5.75 -7.42
N PRO A 44 12.53 6.80 -7.55
CA PRO A 44 12.46 7.99 -6.69
C PRO A 44 11.34 8.94 -7.15
N THR A 45 10.12 8.48 -7.10
CA THR A 45 8.94 9.20 -7.57
C THR A 45 7.71 8.80 -6.75
N ASN A 46 6.53 9.12 -7.28
CA ASN A 46 5.22 9.00 -6.61
C ASN A 46 4.74 7.52 -6.54
N SER A 47 3.58 7.35 -5.94
CA SER A 47 2.98 6.06 -5.57
C SER A 47 2.74 5.12 -6.75
N MET A 48 2.11 5.59 -7.87
CA MET A 48 1.72 4.69 -8.96
C MET A 48 2.89 3.87 -9.52
N PRO A 49 4.04 4.44 -9.92
CA PRO A 49 5.17 3.66 -10.40
C PRO A 49 5.69 2.66 -9.36
N ASN A 50 5.71 3.02 -8.08
CA ASN A 50 6.18 2.17 -6.99
C ASN A 50 5.21 1.03 -6.68
N HIS A 51 3.89 1.29 -6.71
CA HIS A 51 2.86 0.23 -6.66
C HIS A 51 3.01 -0.74 -7.83
N MET A 52 3.26 -0.23 -9.03
CA MET A 52 3.50 -1.08 -10.21
C MET A 52 4.72 -1.98 -10.00
N PHE A 53 5.84 -1.43 -9.52
CA PHE A 53 7.03 -2.24 -9.23
C PHE A 53 6.76 -3.33 -8.20
N THR A 54 6.05 -3.00 -7.12
CA THR A 54 5.71 -3.95 -6.07
C THR A 54 4.85 -5.10 -6.60
N GLN A 55 3.95 -4.83 -7.53
CA GLN A 55 2.97 -5.81 -8.00
C GLN A 55 3.37 -6.50 -9.31
N THR A 56 4.31 -5.93 -10.08
CA THR A 56 4.67 -6.43 -11.42
C THR A 56 6.17 -6.49 -11.68
N GLY A 57 7.00 -5.90 -10.83
CA GLY A 57 8.45 -5.78 -11.04
C GLY A 57 8.86 -4.72 -12.06
N THR A 58 7.93 -3.91 -12.58
CA THR A 58 8.22 -2.83 -13.53
C THR A 58 7.14 -1.76 -13.50
N SER A 59 7.54 -0.48 -13.62
CA SER A 59 6.59 0.61 -13.82
C SER A 59 6.17 0.80 -15.28
N CYS A 60 6.69 -0.04 -16.20
CA CYS A 60 6.39 0.09 -17.62
C CYS A 60 6.76 1.49 -18.20
N GLY A 61 7.78 2.13 -17.63
CA GLY A 61 8.22 3.46 -18.01
C GLY A 61 7.45 4.60 -17.34
N ALA A 62 6.45 4.30 -16.49
CA ALA A 62 5.75 5.32 -15.70
C ALA A 62 6.73 6.04 -14.76
N LYS A 63 6.66 7.37 -14.70
CA LYS A 63 7.58 8.25 -13.96
C LYS A 63 6.90 9.08 -12.88
N ASP A 64 5.58 9.10 -12.87
CA ASP A 64 4.75 9.85 -11.92
C ASP A 64 3.32 9.29 -11.90
N ASN A 65 2.39 9.97 -11.21
CA ASN A 65 0.99 9.57 -11.11
C ASN A 65 0.10 10.13 -12.25
N ILE A 66 0.69 10.64 -13.33
CA ILE A 66 -0.08 11.22 -14.44
C ILE A 66 -0.50 10.12 -15.41
N TRP A 67 -1.77 10.02 -15.69
CA TRP A 67 -2.41 9.07 -16.59
C TRP A 67 -2.85 9.76 -17.90
N PRO A 68 -2.85 9.09 -19.06
CA PRO A 68 -2.38 7.75 -19.41
C PRO A 68 -0.91 7.71 -19.86
N TRP A 69 -0.21 6.62 -19.55
CA TRP A 69 1.13 6.37 -20.03
C TRP A 69 1.11 5.63 -21.37
N THR A 70 1.87 6.11 -22.33
CA THR A 70 1.87 5.53 -23.69
C THR A 70 3.03 4.56 -23.92
N ASP A 71 3.99 4.47 -23.02
CA ASP A 71 5.27 3.82 -23.30
C ASP A 71 5.24 2.29 -23.19
N CYS A 72 4.20 1.71 -22.64
CA CYS A 72 4.05 0.26 -22.49
C CYS A 72 3.37 -0.45 -23.66
N GLY A 73 3.20 0.23 -24.80
CA GLY A 73 2.84 -0.42 -26.05
C GLY A 73 1.44 -1.04 -26.14
N GLY A 74 0.49 -0.65 -25.31
CA GLY A 74 -0.87 -1.19 -25.34
C GLY A 74 -1.86 -0.26 -26.03
N ALA A 75 -2.68 -0.80 -26.93
CA ALA A 75 -3.91 -0.15 -27.39
C ALA A 75 -4.98 -0.06 -26.28
N SER A 76 -4.70 -0.64 -25.14
CA SER A 76 -5.50 -0.64 -23.93
C SER A 76 -5.23 0.61 -23.10
N LYS A 77 -6.27 1.14 -22.44
CA LYS A 77 -6.12 2.20 -21.44
C LYS A 77 -5.50 1.70 -20.12
N LEU A 78 -5.14 0.43 -20.00
CA LEU A 78 -4.58 -0.19 -18.81
C LEU A 78 -3.15 -0.65 -19.08
N TYR A 79 -2.31 -0.58 -18.05
CA TYR A 79 -0.98 -1.14 -18.07
C TYR A 79 -1.04 -2.66 -18.22
N PRO A 80 -0.37 -3.26 -19.23
CA PRO A 80 -0.60 -4.65 -19.61
C PRO A 80 0.20 -5.68 -18.82
N GLN A 81 1.09 -5.26 -17.91
CA GLN A 81 2.01 -6.17 -17.24
C GLN A 81 1.29 -7.32 -16.53
N TRP A 82 1.98 -8.46 -16.49
CA TRP A 82 1.62 -9.57 -15.64
C TRP A 82 1.84 -9.19 -14.17
N THR A 83 0.83 -9.38 -13.35
CA THR A 83 0.89 -9.03 -11.93
C THR A 83 1.10 -10.25 -11.05
N LEU A 84 1.51 -10.01 -9.80
CA LEU A 84 1.52 -11.01 -8.75
C LEU A 84 0.18 -11.76 -8.66
N TYR A 85 -0.94 -11.06 -8.81
CA TYR A 85 -2.28 -11.68 -8.75
C TYR A 85 -2.56 -12.63 -9.91
N ASP A 86 -2.06 -12.33 -11.10
CA ASP A 86 -2.12 -13.25 -12.23
C ASP A 86 -1.35 -14.53 -11.93
N GLN A 87 -0.17 -14.41 -11.30
CA GLN A 87 0.64 -15.56 -10.92
C GLN A 87 -0.03 -16.39 -9.83
N LEU A 88 -0.52 -15.76 -8.75
CA LEU A 88 -1.24 -16.44 -7.68
C LEU A 88 -2.44 -17.24 -8.23
N ARG A 89 -3.16 -16.66 -9.18
CA ARG A 89 -4.29 -17.31 -9.83
C ARG A 89 -3.85 -18.54 -10.65
N VAL A 90 -2.76 -18.44 -11.38
CA VAL A 90 -2.22 -19.58 -12.18
C VAL A 90 -1.75 -20.70 -11.27
N ASP A 91 -1.10 -20.35 -10.16
CA ASP A 91 -0.57 -21.31 -9.20
C ASP A 91 -1.64 -21.88 -8.25
N GLY A 92 -2.90 -21.43 -8.37
CA GLY A 92 -3.99 -21.88 -7.52
C GLY A 92 -3.86 -21.43 -6.07
N VAL A 93 -3.07 -20.39 -5.80
CA VAL A 93 -2.90 -19.80 -4.46
C VAL A 93 -4.08 -18.87 -4.17
N SER A 94 -4.76 -19.09 -3.03
CA SER A 94 -5.87 -18.24 -2.63
C SER A 94 -5.39 -16.84 -2.26
N PHE A 95 -6.08 -15.81 -2.74
CA PHE A 95 -5.76 -14.43 -2.40
C PHE A 95 -6.99 -13.54 -2.36
N LYS A 96 -6.88 -12.43 -1.63
CA LYS A 96 -7.86 -11.34 -1.60
C LYS A 96 -7.12 -10.00 -1.52
N LEU A 97 -7.73 -8.99 -2.12
CA LEU A 97 -7.33 -7.60 -2.00
C LEU A 97 -8.39 -6.88 -1.17
N TYR A 98 -7.98 -6.36 -0.02
CA TYR A 98 -8.87 -5.66 0.89
C TYR A 98 -8.61 -4.16 0.81
N PHE A 99 -9.68 -3.39 0.74
CA PHE A 99 -9.59 -1.94 0.63
C PHE A 99 -10.63 -1.24 1.49
N THR A 100 -10.35 -0.02 1.90
CA THR A 100 -11.30 0.83 2.59
C THR A 100 -12.14 1.56 1.55
N LEU A 101 -13.46 1.48 1.64
CA LEU A 101 -14.37 2.33 0.86
C LEU A 101 -14.13 3.80 1.24
N ASP A 102 -14.12 4.69 0.26
CA ASP A 102 -14.11 6.11 0.55
C ASP A 102 -15.44 6.52 1.22
N GLN A 103 -15.38 7.52 2.11
CA GLN A 103 -16.56 8.00 2.82
C GLN A 103 -17.63 8.62 1.90
N ASN A 104 -17.26 8.90 0.65
CA ASN A 104 -18.16 9.44 -0.37
C ASN A 104 -18.78 8.36 -1.26
N ASP A 105 -18.59 7.06 -0.99
CA ASP A 105 -19.08 5.93 -1.79
C ASP A 105 -18.68 5.98 -3.28
N ASP A 106 -17.70 6.81 -3.64
CA ASP A 106 -17.30 7.05 -5.03
C ASP A 106 -16.15 6.14 -5.49
N LEU A 107 -16.05 4.94 -4.94
CA LEU A 107 -15.17 3.92 -5.49
C LEU A 107 -15.85 3.26 -6.68
N THR A 108 -15.83 3.96 -7.79
CA THR A 108 -16.14 3.36 -9.08
C THR A 108 -15.04 2.41 -9.54
N GLU A 109 -13.82 2.54 -8.99
CA GLU A 109 -12.68 1.68 -9.33
C GLU A 109 -11.80 1.38 -8.09
N PRO A 110 -11.36 0.11 -7.93
CA PRO A 110 -10.42 -0.26 -6.88
C PRO A 110 -9.07 0.46 -7.05
N PRO A 111 -8.35 0.71 -5.95
CA PRO A 111 -6.96 1.17 -6.04
C PRO A 111 -6.14 0.28 -6.98
N ASP A 112 -5.22 0.88 -7.74
CA ASP A 112 -4.35 0.19 -8.71
C ASP A 112 -5.06 -0.47 -9.92
N ALA A 113 -6.35 -0.26 -10.13
CA ALA A 113 -7.09 -0.83 -11.27
C ALA A 113 -6.63 -0.31 -12.64
N TYR A 114 -5.70 0.65 -12.67
CA TYR A 114 -5.00 1.07 -13.87
C TYR A 114 -4.05 -0.03 -14.43
N MET A 115 -3.74 -1.06 -13.66
CA MET A 115 -3.04 -2.26 -14.13
C MET A 115 -4.05 -3.34 -14.57
N ALA A 116 -3.87 -3.88 -15.78
CA ALA A 116 -4.77 -4.91 -16.32
C ALA A 116 -4.84 -6.17 -15.44
N GLY A 117 -3.74 -6.53 -14.77
CA GLY A 117 -3.72 -7.66 -13.85
C GLY A 117 -4.55 -7.42 -12.60
N VAL A 118 -4.54 -6.20 -12.08
CA VAL A 118 -5.37 -5.80 -10.94
C VAL A 118 -6.84 -5.76 -11.36
N ALA A 119 -7.16 -5.22 -12.54
CA ALA A 119 -8.51 -5.26 -13.09
C ALA A 119 -9.05 -6.70 -13.26
N ARG A 120 -8.20 -7.65 -13.67
CA ARG A 120 -8.56 -9.08 -13.72
C ARG A 120 -8.78 -9.70 -12.34
N ALA A 121 -8.20 -9.11 -11.29
CA ALA A 121 -8.34 -9.56 -9.90
C ALA A 121 -9.63 -9.05 -9.21
N LEU A 122 -10.47 -8.25 -9.86
CA LEU A 122 -11.71 -7.71 -9.30
C LEU A 122 -12.58 -8.73 -8.56
N PRO A 123 -12.75 -10.00 -9.02
CA PRO A 123 -13.50 -11.00 -8.28
C PRO A 123 -12.95 -11.32 -6.87
N HIS A 124 -11.70 -10.97 -6.61
CA HIS A 124 -11.00 -11.20 -5.34
C HIS A 124 -10.98 -9.96 -4.42
N TRP A 125 -11.56 -8.84 -4.86
CA TRP A 125 -11.63 -7.62 -4.07
C TRP A 125 -12.69 -7.75 -2.97
N ARG A 126 -12.35 -7.24 -1.78
CA ARG A 126 -13.21 -7.23 -0.59
C ARG A 126 -13.01 -5.92 0.17
N THR A 127 -13.97 -5.60 1.01
CA THR A 127 -13.85 -4.44 1.91
C THR A 127 -13.02 -4.76 3.15
N MET A 128 -12.62 -3.73 3.88
CA MET A 128 -11.90 -3.91 5.16
C MET A 128 -12.75 -4.62 6.22
N GLU A 129 -14.07 -4.47 6.21
CA GLU A 129 -14.96 -5.23 7.09
C GLU A 129 -14.80 -6.73 6.85
N SER A 130 -14.72 -7.14 5.58
CA SER A 130 -14.45 -8.54 5.21
C SER A 130 -13.06 -9.00 5.69
N PHE A 131 -12.04 -8.12 5.69
CA PHE A 131 -10.74 -8.45 6.25
C PHE A 131 -10.83 -8.76 7.74
N TYR A 132 -11.52 -7.92 8.50
CA TYR A 132 -11.68 -8.13 9.95
C TYR A 132 -12.48 -9.41 10.26
N ASP A 133 -13.49 -9.71 9.47
CA ASP A 133 -14.26 -10.96 9.61
C ASP A 133 -13.43 -12.19 9.24
N ASP A 134 -12.68 -12.15 8.14
CA ASP A 134 -11.77 -13.24 7.73
C ASP A 134 -10.68 -13.46 8.78
N ALA A 135 -10.10 -12.40 9.32
CA ALA A 135 -9.11 -12.50 10.39
C ALA A 135 -9.70 -13.13 11.66
N ARG A 136 -10.86 -12.63 12.10
CA ARG A 136 -11.56 -13.11 13.30
C ARG A 136 -11.92 -14.60 13.22
N THR A 137 -12.26 -15.09 12.04
CA THR A 137 -12.66 -16.48 11.82
C THR A 137 -11.51 -17.40 11.42
N GLY A 138 -10.32 -16.85 11.17
CA GLY A 138 -9.17 -17.60 10.64
C GLY A 138 -9.33 -17.98 9.16
N ALA A 139 -10.18 -17.27 8.42
CA ALA A 139 -10.50 -17.53 7.01
C ALA A 139 -9.73 -16.63 6.02
N LEU A 140 -8.66 -15.98 6.47
CA LEU A 140 -7.79 -15.24 5.58
C LEU A 140 -7.22 -16.17 4.49
N PRO A 141 -7.14 -15.73 3.23
CA PRO A 141 -6.50 -16.50 2.19
C PRO A 141 -4.98 -16.59 2.40
N ALA A 142 -4.31 -17.41 1.61
CA ALA A 142 -2.85 -17.56 1.68
C ALA A 142 -2.10 -16.25 1.39
N PHE A 143 -2.68 -15.36 0.58
CA PHE A 143 -2.14 -14.03 0.34
C PHE A 143 -3.24 -12.97 0.51
N SER A 144 -2.95 -11.95 1.29
CA SER A 144 -3.83 -10.81 1.55
C SER A 144 -3.09 -9.51 1.25
N TRP A 145 -3.64 -8.69 0.38
CA TRP A 145 -3.15 -7.34 0.11
C TRP A 145 -4.12 -6.33 0.73
N VAL A 146 -3.63 -5.51 1.65
CA VAL A 146 -4.45 -4.49 2.33
C VAL A 146 -4.04 -3.12 1.81
N ILE A 147 -4.99 -2.40 1.23
CA ILE A 147 -4.79 -1.06 0.70
C ILE A 147 -5.71 -0.10 1.46
N PRO A 148 -5.16 0.80 2.30
CA PRO A 148 -5.95 1.84 2.93
C PRO A 148 -6.43 2.86 1.88
N ASN A 149 -7.51 3.59 2.17
CA ASN A 149 -7.90 4.72 1.33
C ASN A 149 -6.94 5.91 1.53
N ALA A 150 -7.02 6.89 0.64
CA ALA A 150 -6.13 8.06 0.66
C ALA A 150 -6.18 8.86 1.98
N HIS A 151 -7.25 8.77 2.76
CA HIS A 151 -7.43 9.47 4.03
C HIS A 151 -6.94 8.66 5.25
N SER A 152 -6.73 7.35 5.08
CA SER A 152 -6.28 6.43 6.14
C SER A 152 -4.80 6.07 5.99
N THR A 153 -4.02 6.93 5.37
CA THR A 153 -2.59 6.73 5.09
C THR A 153 -1.74 7.76 5.82
N ASP A 154 -0.43 7.56 5.77
CA ASP A 154 0.58 8.54 6.19
C ASP A 154 0.97 9.52 5.05
N HIS A 155 0.19 9.58 3.97
CA HIS A 155 0.45 10.48 2.85
C HIS A 155 0.58 11.94 3.34
N PRO A 156 1.57 12.70 2.88
CA PRO A 156 1.75 14.11 3.24
C PRO A 156 0.46 14.90 3.14
N CYS A 157 0.23 15.77 4.15
CA CYS A 157 -0.97 16.53 4.47
C CYS A 157 -2.08 15.74 5.19
N ASN A 158 -2.02 14.40 5.28
CA ASN A 158 -2.89 13.65 6.17
C ASN A 158 -2.36 13.72 7.63
N ASP A 159 -3.27 13.52 8.55
CA ASP A 159 -2.90 13.32 9.94
C ASP A 159 -2.31 11.93 10.14
N ASN A 160 -1.05 11.83 10.57
CA ASN A 160 -0.38 10.55 10.79
C ASN A 160 -1.08 9.64 11.80
N ARG A 161 -1.99 10.17 12.64
CA ARG A 161 -2.85 9.35 13.49
C ARG A 161 -3.75 8.42 12.70
N ASN A 162 -4.09 8.76 11.46
CA ASN A 162 -4.88 7.90 10.58
C ASN A 162 -4.08 6.65 10.17
N GLY A 163 -2.82 6.83 9.74
CA GLY A 163 -1.93 5.71 9.45
C GLY A 163 -1.60 4.86 10.68
N GLU A 164 -1.39 5.48 11.85
CA GLU A 164 -1.26 4.77 13.12
C GLU A 164 -2.50 3.92 13.45
N ALA A 165 -3.69 4.48 13.23
CA ALA A 165 -4.95 3.80 13.52
C ALA A 165 -5.17 2.56 12.64
N ILE A 166 -4.94 2.67 11.32
CA ILE A 166 -5.11 1.52 10.42
C ILE A 166 -4.07 0.43 10.68
N GLN A 167 -2.80 0.79 10.91
CA GLN A 167 -1.76 -0.18 11.25
C GLN A 167 -2.09 -0.91 12.55
N LYS A 168 -2.56 -0.20 13.57
CA LYS A 168 -3.03 -0.79 14.82
C LYS A 168 -4.18 -1.75 14.59
N ALA A 169 -5.21 -1.32 13.87
CA ALA A 169 -6.41 -2.13 13.63
C ALA A 169 -6.09 -3.44 12.88
N VAL A 170 -5.26 -3.36 11.85
CA VAL A 170 -4.80 -4.55 11.10
C VAL A 170 -3.98 -5.48 12.00
N TYR A 171 -3.01 -4.95 12.74
CA TYR A 171 -2.21 -5.75 13.66
C TYR A 171 -3.06 -6.44 14.73
N GLU A 172 -3.97 -5.70 15.39
CA GLU A 172 -4.82 -6.26 16.45
C GLU A 172 -5.78 -7.34 15.90
N ALA A 173 -6.34 -7.15 14.72
CA ALA A 173 -7.17 -8.15 14.07
C ALA A 173 -6.39 -9.44 13.79
N LEU A 174 -5.18 -9.34 13.25
CA LEU A 174 -4.33 -10.49 13.00
C LEU A 174 -3.87 -11.14 14.31
N ARG A 175 -3.51 -10.34 15.31
CA ARG A 175 -3.05 -10.82 16.63
C ARG A 175 -4.14 -11.60 17.36
N ALA A 176 -5.39 -11.24 17.17
CA ALA A 176 -6.56 -11.94 17.74
C ALA A 176 -7.02 -13.12 16.88
N SER A 177 -6.49 -13.29 15.67
CA SER A 177 -6.90 -14.35 14.75
C SER A 177 -6.44 -15.73 15.24
N PRO A 178 -7.28 -16.77 15.08
CA PRO A 178 -6.84 -18.17 15.30
C PRO A 178 -5.63 -18.56 14.44
N ALA A 179 -5.43 -17.89 13.29
CA ALA A 179 -4.33 -18.15 12.36
C ALA A 179 -3.07 -17.32 12.66
N TRP A 180 -3.00 -16.57 13.76
CA TRP A 180 -1.86 -15.70 14.08
C TRP A 180 -0.50 -16.38 13.93
N ASN A 181 -0.35 -17.57 14.49
CA ASN A 181 0.92 -18.29 14.47
C ASN A 181 1.36 -18.77 13.07
N ALA A 182 0.49 -18.70 12.09
CA ALA A 182 0.74 -19.05 10.69
C ALA A 182 0.69 -17.83 9.75
N THR A 183 0.66 -16.61 10.31
CA THR A 183 0.53 -15.37 9.57
C THR A 183 1.82 -14.55 9.64
N ALA A 184 2.28 -14.05 8.49
CA ALA A 184 3.29 -13.00 8.41
C ALA A 184 2.63 -11.68 7.97
N LEU A 185 2.91 -10.60 8.68
CA LEU A 185 2.48 -9.23 8.32
C LEU A 185 3.69 -8.44 7.85
N PHE A 186 3.62 -7.91 6.65
CA PHE A 186 4.58 -6.95 6.11
C PHE A 186 3.90 -5.59 5.99
N ILE A 187 4.51 -4.57 6.57
CA ILE A 187 4.07 -3.17 6.45
C ILE A 187 5.16 -2.45 5.70
N GLY A 188 4.82 -1.82 4.59
CA GLY A 188 5.74 -1.05 3.77
C GLY A 188 5.13 0.26 3.33
N TYR A 189 6.00 1.19 2.97
CA TYR A 189 5.66 2.44 2.33
C TYR A 189 6.05 2.35 0.86
N ASP A 190 5.21 2.88 0.00
CA ASP A 190 5.40 2.85 -1.46
C ASP A 190 6.45 3.85 -1.91
N ASP A 191 6.51 5.01 -1.25
CA ASP A 191 7.51 6.05 -1.54
C ASP A 191 7.92 6.82 -0.26
N ALA A 192 8.85 7.76 -0.40
CA ALA A 192 9.37 8.56 0.71
C ALA A 192 8.44 9.69 1.15
N GLY A 193 7.30 9.92 0.46
CA GLY A 193 6.39 11.04 0.73
C GLY A 193 7.02 12.42 0.58
N GLY A 194 8.22 12.52 0.00
CA GLY A 194 8.98 13.76 -0.12
C GLY A 194 9.75 14.14 1.15
N TYR A 195 9.84 13.28 2.13
CA TYR A 195 10.61 13.49 3.36
C TYR A 195 12.01 12.87 3.26
N TYR A 196 12.91 13.40 4.09
CA TYR A 196 14.26 12.87 4.22
C TYR A 196 14.24 11.53 4.95
N ASP A 197 15.05 10.60 4.47
CA ASP A 197 15.38 9.35 5.16
C ASP A 197 16.91 9.31 5.43
N HIS A 198 17.32 8.42 6.32
CA HIS A 198 18.74 8.23 6.71
C HIS A 198 19.53 7.36 5.74
N VAL A 199 18.90 6.77 4.74
CA VAL A 199 19.48 5.92 3.69
C VAL A 199 19.38 6.53 2.31
#